data_32df439fddece0678f498a97d1b51cc4
#
_entry.id   32df439fddece0678f498a97d1b51cc4
#
_cell.length_a   1.000
_cell.length_b   1.000
_cell.length_c   1.000
_cell.angle_alpha   90.00
_cell.angle_beta   90.00
_cell.angle_gamma   90.00
#
_symmetry.space_group_name_H-M   'P 1'
#
loop_
_entity.id
_entity.type
_entity.pdbx_description
1 polymer ?
#
loop_
_entity_poly.entity_id
_entity_poly.type
_entity_poly.pdbx_seq_one_letter_code
_entity_poly.pdbx_strand_id
1 'polypeptide(L)'
;FYPIALSGWMGKFGKFAKKKFGKTYGRALPICVANLIVFLVVGIWHGAAWKFIVYGIYNGVIIAFSGLMTKNYREWKKKLHIDDKSTGWHIFQIIRTFLLVNISWYFDRADTIPQALTMMKNSITHFEPAQILNIQFGQMNLKYTPVFIAVLLVCCAICFVVSFLQERGTKIRQSLSTKIWVIRWAIYLAMI
;
A
#
# COMPACT_ATOMS: atom_id res chain seq x y z
N PHE A 1 -10.12 -9.73 5.19
CA PHE A 1 -8.95 -10.43 5.76
C PHE A 1 -9.32 -11.27 6.99
N TYR A 2 -9.89 -10.65 8.04
CA TYR A 2 -10.18 -11.34 9.31
C TYR A 2 -11.07 -12.59 9.17
N PRO A 3 -12.16 -12.58 8.40
CA PRO A 3 -12.98 -13.78 8.22
C PRO A 3 -12.20 -14.97 7.64
N ILE A 4 -11.26 -14.72 6.74
CA ILE A 4 -10.40 -15.74 6.15
C ILE A 4 -9.34 -16.21 7.15
N ALA A 5 -8.63 -15.27 7.77
CA ALA A 5 -7.53 -15.58 8.69
C ALA A 5 -8.00 -16.34 9.96
N LEU A 6 -9.22 -16.08 10.42
CA LEU A 6 -9.82 -16.71 11.62
C LEU A 6 -10.68 -17.94 11.28
N SER A 7 -10.77 -18.34 10.01
CA SER A 7 -11.55 -19.51 9.62
C SER A 7 -10.99 -20.79 10.23
N GLY A 8 -11.86 -21.75 10.53
CA GLY A 8 -11.47 -23.06 11.08
C GLY A 8 -10.50 -23.83 10.16
N TRP A 9 -10.64 -23.66 8.83
CA TRP A 9 -9.72 -24.20 7.83
C TRP A 9 -8.32 -23.59 7.99
N MET A 10 -8.22 -22.28 8.12
CA MET A 10 -6.94 -21.60 8.30
C MET A 10 -6.27 -21.98 9.64
N GLY A 11 -7.07 -22.25 10.68
CA GLY A 11 -6.60 -22.78 11.96
C GLY A 11 -5.97 -24.17 11.82
N LYS A 12 -6.60 -25.09 11.04
CA LYS A 12 -6.05 -26.42 10.72
C LYS A 12 -4.76 -26.30 9.94
N PHE A 13 -4.74 -25.46 8.91
CA PHE A 13 -3.54 -25.17 8.14
C PHE A 13 -2.40 -24.62 8.98
N GLY A 14 -2.69 -23.73 9.94
CA GLY A 14 -1.69 -23.18 10.86
C GLY A 14 -1.09 -24.26 11.79
N LYS A 15 -1.88 -25.22 12.26
CA LYS A 15 -1.39 -26.37 13.04
C LYS A 15 -0.46 -27.25 12.19
N PHE A 16 -0.85 -27.56 10.96
CA PHE A 16 -0.03 -28.33 10.01
C PHE A 16 1.30 -27.59 9.69
N ALA A 17 1.22 -26.31 9.37
CA ALA A 17 2.39 -25.49 9.06
C ALA A 17 3.37 -25.38 10.26
N LYS A 18 2.86 -25.28 11.50
CA LYS A 18 3.69 -25.31 12.72
C LYS A 18 4.43 -26.63 12.89
N LYS A 19 3.77 -27.75 12.60
CA LYS A 19 4.38 -29.10 12.70
C LYS A 19 5.49 -29.27 11.67
N LYS A 20 5.30 -28.76 10.44
CA LYS A 20 6.24 -28.98 9.32
C LYS A 20 7.37 -27.94 9.25
N PHE A 21 7.09 -26.66 9.51
CA PHE A 21 8.01 -25.55 9.31
C PHE A 21 8.40 -24.81 10.61
N GLY A 22 8.00 -25.35 11.77
CA GLY A 22 8.31 -24.77 13.09
C GLY A 22 7.41 -23.58 13.46
N LYS A 23 7.58 -23.10 14.72
CA LYS A 23 6.68 -22.10 15.31
C LYS A 23 6.64 -20.77 14.57
N THR A 24 7.77 -20.30 14.04
CA THR A 24 7.89 -18.99 13.40
C THR A 24 7.15 -18.96 12.07
N TYR A 25 7.51 -19.85 11.16
CA TYR A 25 6.87 -19.92 9.83
C TYR A 25 5.44 -20.46 9.92
N GLY A 26 5.16 -21.35 10.85
CA GLY A 26 3.81 -21.88 11.06
C GLY A 26 2.79 -20.85 11.53
N ARG A 27 3.22 -19.73 12.11
CA ARG A 27 2.35 -18.58 12.39
C ARG A 27 2.22 -17.62 11.20
N ALA A 28 3.30 -17.44 10.45
CA ALA A 28 3.32 -16.49 9.32
C ALA A 28 2.59 -17.04 8.09
N LEU A 29 2.72 -18.33 7.78
CA LEU A 29 2.15 -18.95 6.57
C LEU A 29 0.62 -18.76 6.43
N PRO A 30 -0.21 -19.00 7.46
CA PRO A 30 -1.65 -18.77 7.36
C PRO A 30 -1.99 -17.30 7.04
N ILE A 31 -1.26 -16.36 7.64
CA ILE A 31 -1.44 -14.93 7.40
C ILE A 31 -1.06 -14.59 5.96
N CYS A 32 0.03 -15.16 5.44
CA CYS A 32 0.47 -14.97 4.07
C CYS A 32 -0.56 -15.49 3.07
N VAL A 33 -1.09 -16.69 3.30
CA VAL A 33 -2.13 -17.28 2.44
C VAL A 33 -3.41 -16.44 2.49
N ALA A 34 -3.82 -15.99 3.68
CA ALA A 34 -4.98 -15.11 3.79
C ALA A 34 -4.80 -13.80 3.03
N ASN A 35 -3.61 -13.19 3.08
CA ASN A 35 -3.28 -11.99 2.32
C ASN A 35 -3.31 -12.26 0.81
N LEU A 36 -2.72 -13.34 0.34
CA LEU A 36 -2.75 -13.71 -1.08
C LEU A 36 -4.18 -13.85 -1.60
N ILE A 37 -5.05 -14.53 -0.84
CA ILE A 37 -6.46 -14.68 -1.19
C ILE A 37 -7.16 -13.32 -1.27
N VAL A 38 -6.95 -12.46 -0.27
CA VAL A 38 -7.56 -11.12 -0.23
C VAL A 38 -7.12 -10.28 -1.42
N PHE A 39 -5.81 -10.24 -1.72
CA PHE A 39 -5.31 -9.46 -2.84
C PHE A 39 -5.70 -10.02 -4.20
N LEU A 40 -5.85 -11.35 -4.32
CA LEU A 40 -6.41 -11.96 -5.50
C LEU A 40 -7.87 -11.53 -5.72
N VAL A 41 -8.68 -11.56 -4.66
CA VAL A 41 -10.07 -11.08 -4.72
C VAL A 41 -10.13 -9.59 -5.06
N VAL A 42 -9.24 -8.77 -4.49
CA VAL A 42 -9.13 -7.34 -4.84
C VAL A 42 -8.77 -7.17 -6.32
N GLY A 43 -7.83 -7.95 -6.85
CA GLY A 43 -7.49 -7.92 -8.27
C GLY A 43 -8.70 -8.25 -9.16
N ILE A 44 -9.43 -9.32 -8.86
CA ILE A 44 -10.65 -9.70 -9.59
C ILE A 44 -11.74 -8.62 -9.46
N TRP A 45 -11.84 -7.97 -8.31
CA TRP A 45 -12.80 -6.89 -8.09
C TRP A 45 -12.50 -5.65 -8.96
N HIS A 46 -11.23 -5.34 -9.22
CA HIS A 46 -10.82 -4.27 -10.14
C HIS A 46 -11.22 -4.55 -11.59
N GLY A 47 -11.39 -5.80 -11.98
CA GLY A 47 -11.88 -6.18 -13.30
C GLY A 47 -11.48 -7.60 -13.71
N ALA A 48 -12.14 -8.12 -14.76
CA ALA A 48 -11.96 -9.48 -15.28
C ALA A 48 -10.69 -9.67 -16.17
N ALA A 49 -9.92 -8.59 -16.39
CA ALA A 49 -8.72 -8.67 -17.24
C ALA A 49 -7.52 -9.25 -16.48
N TRP A 50 -6.66 -9.98 -17.18
CA TRP A 50 -5.45 -10.59 -16.62
C TRP A 50 -4.51 -9.61 -15.92
N LYS A 51 -4.46 -8.35 -16.36
CA LYS A 51 -3.67 -7.29 -15.73
C LYS A 51 -4.03 -7.07 -14.27
N PHE A 52 -5.30 -7.16 -13.91
CA PHE A 52 -5.77 -7.00 -12.53
C PHE A 52 -5.46 -8.22 -11.66
N ILE A 53 -5.45 -9.42 -12.26
CA ILE A 53 -5.01 -10.63 -11.56
C ILE A 53 -3.52 -10.51 -11.24
N VAL A 54 -2.71 -10.06 -12.20
CA VAL A 54 -1.27 -9.81 -11.98
C VAL A 54 -1.05 -8.73 -10.91
N TYR A 55 -1.83 -7.64 -10.95
CA TYR A 55 -1.82 -6.61 -9.91
C TYR A 55 -2.09 -7.18 -8.51
N GLY A 56 -3.13 -8.00 -8.38
CA GLY A 56 -3.50 -8.63 -7.10
C GLY A 56 -2.42 -9.60 -6.61
N ILE A 57 -1.93 -10.49 -7.47
CA ILE A 57 -0.86 -11.45 -7.14
C ILE A 57 0.41 -10.71 -6.72
N TYR A 58 0.84 -9.69 -7.46
CA TYR A 58 2.02 -8.90 -7.16
C TYR A 58 1.97 -8.32 -5.74
N ASN A 59 0.90 -7.61 -5.41
CA ASN A 59 0.73 -7.01 -4.08
C ASN A 59 0.66 -8.09 -2.99
N GLY A 60 -0.10 -9.16 -3.22
CA GLY A 60 -0.24 -10.28 -2.28
C GLY A 60 1.10 -10.97 -2.00
N VAL A 61 1.91 -11.21 -3.03
CA VAL A 61 3.24 -11.83 -2.91
C VAL A 61 4.20 -10.94 -2.13
N ILE A 62 4.25 -9.64 -2.40
CA ILE A 62 5.13 -8.71 -1.67
C ILE A 62 4.79 -8.70 -0.18
N ILE A 63 3.51 -8.62 0.17
CA ILE A 63 3.08 -8.60 1.56
C ILE A 63 3.34 -9.94 2.23
N ALA A 64 3.05 -11.06 1.56
CA ALA A 64 3.33 -12.39 2.08
C ALA A 64 4.83 -12.61 2.30
N PHE A 65 5.67 -12.24 1.33
CA PHE A 65 7.12 -12.33 1.43
C PHE A 65 7.66 -11.47 2.57
N SER A 66 7.21 -10.23 2.69
CA SER A 66 7.58 -9.35 3.80
C SER A 66 7.22 -9.96 5.16
N GLY A 67 6.05 -10.57 5.28
CA GLY A 67 5.62 -11.27 6.49
C GLY A 67 6.49 -12.48 6.85
N LEU A 68 6.86 -13.29 5.86
CA LEU A 68 7.75 -14.45 6.04
C LEU A 68 9.15 -14.04 6.44
N MET A 69 9.67 -12.96 5.84
CA MET A 69 11.03 -12.47 6.07
C MET A 69 11.20 -11.61 7.33
N THR A 70 10.14 -11.39 8.09
CA THR A 70 10.18 -10.51 9.29
C THR A 70 11.29 -10.90 10.27
N LYS A 71 11.51 -12.21 10.50
CA LYS A 71 12.59 -12.69 11.38
C LYS A 71 13.97 -12.37 10.78
N ASN A 72 14.16 -12.67 9.51
CA ASN A 72 15.42 -12.45 8.81
C ASN A 72 15.77 -10.96 8.73
N TYR A 73 14.76 -10.11 8.51
CA TYR A 73 14.94 -8.64 8.52
C TYR A 73 15.42 -8.14 9.89
N ARG A 74 14.88 -8.68 10.99
CA ARG A 74 15.36 -8.33 12.35
C ARG A 74 16.82 -8.75 12.57
N GLU A 75 17.20 -9.92 12.12
CA GLU A 75 18.58 -10.41 12.21
C GLU A 75 19.53 -9.57 11.36
N TRP A 76 19.13 -9.24 10.13
CA TRP A 76 19.92 -8.36 9.23
C TRP A 76 20.07 -6.96 9.79
N LYS A 77 19.02 -6.37 10.35
CA LYS A 77 19.09 -5.05 10.99
C LYS A 77 20.08 -5.05 12.15
N LYS A 78 20.06 -6.09 12.99
CA LYS A 78 21.03 -6.24 14.08
C LYS A 78 22.47 -6.33 13.58
N LYS A 79 22.70 -7.12 12.51
CA LYS A 79 24.04 -7.27 11.90
C LYS A 79 24.54 -5.97 11.27
N LEU A 80 23.65 -5.20 10.67
CA LEU A 80 23.97 -3.94 10.01
C LEU A 80 23.92 -2.73 10.95
N HIS A 81 23.68 -2.96 12.26
CA HIS A 81 23.55 -1.91 13.27
C HIS A 81 22.54 -0.81 12.89
N ILE A 82 21.43 -1.20 12.21
CA ILE A 82 20.39 -0.27 11.79
C ILE A 82 19.47 0.02 12.97
N ASP A 83 19.37 1.27 13.36
CA ASP A 83 18.40 1.74 14.36
C ASP A 83 17.03 1.93 13.68
N ASP A 84 16.03 1.16 14.14
CA ASP A 84 14.66 1.25 13.65
C ASP A 84 14.00 2.61 13.89
N LYS A 85 14.52 3.40 14.84
CA LYS A 85 14.03 4.74 15.16
C LYS A 85 14.73 5.84 14.37
N SER A 86 15.75 5.51 13.60
CA SER A 86 16.49 6.47 12.78
C SER A 86 15.58 7.06 11.70
N THR A 87 15.60 8.38 11.58
CA THR A 87 14.86 9.11 10.52
C THR A 87 15.25 8.64 9.12
N GLY A 88 16.54 8.38 8.89
CA GLY A 88 17.02 7.87 7.60
C GLY A 88 16.42 6.52 7.24
N TRP A 89 16.34 5.60 8.21
CA TRP A 89 15.69 4.31 8.01
C TRP A 89 14.20 4.43 7.71
N HIS A 90 13.53 5.35 8.41
CA HIS A 90 12.10 5.62 8.19
C HIS A 90 11.83 6.15 6.77
N ILE A 91 12.63 7.13 6.32
CA ILE A 91 12.55 7.67 4.95
C ILE A 91 12.79 6.56 3.93
N PHE A 92 13.80 5.71 4.13
CA PHE A 92 14.05 4.57 3.25
C PHE A 92 12.85 3.63 3.16
N GLN A 93 12.18 3.32 4.27
CA GLN A 93 10.98 2.49 4.28
C GLN A 93 9.83 3.12 3.48
N ILE A 94 9.63 4.44 3.61
CA ILE A 94 8.61 5.19 2.86
C ILE A 94 8.92 5.11 1.36
N ILE A 95 10.14 5.46 0.94
CA ILE A 95 10.54 5.44 -0.47
C ILE A 95 10.39 4.03 -1.06
N ARG A 96 10.90 3.01 -0.38
CA ARG A 96 10.78 1.62 -0.81
C ARG A 96 9.32 1.22 -1.02
N THR A 97 8.45 1.52 -0.05
CA THR A 97 7.03 1.17 -0.14
C THR A 97 6.34 1.93 -1.27
N PHE A 98 6.65 3.22 -1.41
CA PHE A 98 6.15 4.04 -2.50
C PHE A 98 6.53 3.45 -3.87
N LEU A 99 7.79 3.07 -4.07
CA LEU A 99 8.25 2.46 -5.33
C LEU A 99 7.53 1.13 -5.61
N LEU A 100 7.41 0.25 -4.60
CA LEU A 100 6.73 -1.03 -4.76
C LEU A 100 5.26 -0.85 -5.13
N VAL A 101 4.55 0.10 -4.52
CA VAL A 101 3.15 0.39 -4.86
C VAL A 101 3.05 1.00 -6.26
N ASN A 102 3.95 1.91 -6.64
CA ASN A 102 3.94 2.49 -7.99
C ASN A 102 4.13 1.44 -9.07
N ILE A 103 4.99 0.42 -8.86
CA ILE A 103 5.14 -0.70 -9.79
C ILE A 103 3.81 -1.40 -10.02
N SER A 104 3.01 -1.61 -8.97
CA SER A 104 1.69 -2.25 -9.13
C SER A 104 0.71 -1.41 -9.95
N TRP A 105 0.80 -0.09 -9.87
CA TRP A 105 -0.09 0.82 -10.58
C TRP A 105 0.10 0.83 -12.09
N TYR A 106 1.26 0.44 -12.61
CA TYR A 106 1.43 0.25 -14.06
C TYR A 106 0.46 -0.81 -14.59
N PHE A 107 0.24 -1.90 -13.85
CA PHE A 107 -0.72 -2.94 -14.23
C PHE A 107 -2.18 -2.48 -14.12
N ASP A 108 -2.49 -1.59 -13.18
CA ASP A 108 -3.82 -1.01 -13.05
C ASP A 108 -4.14 -0.05 -14.20
N ARG A 109 -3.18 0.80 -14.59
CA ARG A 109 -3.35 1.87 -15.58
C ARG A 109 -3.25 1.41 -17.03
N ALA A 110 -2.42 0.45 -17.34
CA ALA A 110 -2.24 -0.06 -18.69
C ALA A 110 -3.47 -0.85 -19.17
N ASP A 111 -3.69 -0.93 -20.48
CA ASP A 111 -4.77 -1.75 -21.04
C ASP A 111 -4.38 -3.22 -21.09
N THR A 112 -3.10 -3.52 -21.27
CA THR A 112 -2.56 -4.88 -21.36
C THR A 112 -1.28 -5.03 -20.54
N ILE A 113 -0.92 -6.30 -20.21
CA ILE A 113 0.34 -6.60 -19.51
C ILE A 113 1.58 -6.13 -20.28
N PRO A 114 1.71 -6.39 -21.61
CA PRO A 114 2.85 -5.88 -22.37
C PRO A 114 2.96 -4.35 -22.35
N GLN A 115 1.83 -3.65 -22.41
CA GLN A 115 1.81 -2.20 -22.29
C GLN A 115 2.29 -1.72 -20.93
N ALA A 116 1.87 -2.38 -19.83
CA ALA A 116 2.37 -2.07 -18.48
C ALA A 116 3.90 -2.18 -18.39
N LEU A 117 4.46 -3.25 -18.95
CA LEU A 117 5.91 -3.47 -18.97
C LEU A 117 6.64 -2.40 -19.84
N THR A 118 6.05 -2.03 -20.96
CA THR A 118 6.59 -0.97 -21.83
C THR A 118 6.56 0.38 -21.10
N MET A 119 5.46 0.72 -20.44
CA MET A 119 5.35 1.94 -19.64
C MET A 119 6.40 1.98 -18.53
N MET A 120 6.58 0.86 -17.81
CA MET A 120 7.60 0.73 -16.76
C MET A 120 9.01 0.91 -17.32
N LYS A 121 9.32 0.27 -18.45
CA LYS A 121 10.61 0.45 -19.14
C LYS A 121 10.83 1.90 -19.52
N ASN A 122 9.85 2.54 -20.17
CA ASN A 122 9.97 3.92 -20.62
C ASN A 122 10.13 4.90 -19.45
N SER A 123 9.49 4.67 -18.33
CA SER A 123 9.65 5.51 -17.13
C SER A 123 11.08 5.49 -16.56
N ILE A 124 11.86 4.44 -16.85
CA ILE A 124 13.26 4.33 -16.42
C ILE A 124 14.20 4.85 -17.53
N THR A 125 13.95 4.47 -18.80
CA THR A 125 14.86 4.76 -19.92
C THR A 125 14.70 6.16 -20.49
N HIS A 126 13.50 6.74 -20.39
CA HIS A 126 13.14 8.06 -20.92
C HIS A 126 12.65 8.98 -19.79
N PHE A 127 13.36 8.95 -18.67
CA PHE A 127 13.02 9.81 -17.53
C PHE A 127 13.52 11.25 -17.81
N GLU A 128 12.58 12.12 -18.15
CA GLU A 128 12.82 13.54 -18.40
C GLU A 128 12.11 14.39 -17.34
N PRO A 129 12.76 14.67 -16.20
CA PRO A 129 12.14 15.42 -15.11
C PRO A 129 11.76 16.85 -15.50
N ALA A 130 12.43 17.42 -16.49
CA ALA A 130 12.09 18.75 -17.03
C ALA A 130 10.68 18.81 -17.63
N GLN A 131 10.15 17.71 -18.13
CA GLN A 131 8.77 17.65 -18.63
C GLN A 131 7.74 17.89 -17.54
N ILE A 132 8.04 17.54 -16.26
CA ILE A 132 7.15 17.80 -15.13
C ILE A 132 6.97 19.31 -14.93
N LEU A 133 8.01 20.10 -15.16
CA LEU A 133 7.96 21.57 -15.03
C LEU A 133 7.30 22.23 -16.24
N ASN A 134 7.32 21.58 -17.41
CA ASN A 134 6.74 22.06 -18.66
C ASN A 134 5.32 21.51 -18.92
N ILE A 135 4.69 20.93 -17.92
CA ILE A 135 3.31 20.44 -18.04
C ILE A 135 2.39 21.63 -18.31
N GLN A 136 2.08 21.87 -19.56
CA GLN A 136 0.90 22.62 -19.94
C GLN A 136 -0.31 21.73 -19.69
N PHE A 137 -1.01 21.99 -18.60
CA PHE A 137 -2.15 21.20 -18.15
C PHE A 137 -3.21 20.92 -19.24
N GLY A 138 -3.25 21.73 -20.31
CA GLY A 138 -4.09 21.51 -21.47
C GLY A 138 -3.62 20.44 -22.46
N GLN A 139 -2.33 20.10 -22.50
CA GLN A 139 -1.78 19.12 -23.45
C GLN A 139 -1.85 17.67 -22.95
N MET A 140 -1.97 17.45 -21.63
CA MET A 140 -2.07 16.11 -21.07
C MET A 140 -3.44 15.45 -21.23
N ASN A 141 -4.38 16.07 -21.93
CA ASN A 141 -5.78 15.58 -22.02
C ASN A 141 -6.42 15.31 -20.64
N LEU A 142 -5.82 15.89 -19.59
CA LEU A 142 -6.38 15.87 -18.25
C LEU A 142 -7.54 16.87 -18.26
N LYS A 143 -8.75 16.37 -18.34
CA LYS A 143 -10.01 17.16 -18.20
C LYS A 143 -10.13 17.81 -16.80
N TYR A 144 -9.01 17.99 -16.11
CA TYR A 144 -8.98 18.52 -14.75
C TYR A 144 -8.77 20.02 -14.79
N THR A 145 -9.74 20.75 -14.26
CA THR A 145 -9.62 22.19 -14.05
C THR A 145 -8.54 22.48 -12.98
N PRO A 146 -7.91 23.65 -12.98
CA PRO A 146 -6.99 24.06 -11.93
C PRO A 146 -7.59 23.95 -10.53
N VAL A 147 -8.91 24.15 -10.38
CA VAL A 147 -9.65 23.98 -9.15
C VAL A 147 -9.58 22.53 -8.64
N PHE A 148 -9.73 21.54 -9.53
CA PHE A 148 -9.63 20.13 -9.15
C PHE A 148 -8.25 19.79 -8.58
N ILE A 149 -7.19 20.30 -9.22
CA ILE A 149 -5.81 20.10 -8.76
C ILE A 149 -5.60 20.76 -7.39
N ALA A 150 -6.09 21.97 -7.20
CA ALA A 150 -6.02 22.65 -5.93
C ALA A 150 -6.73 21.86 -4.81
N VAL A 151 -7.95 21.37 -5.07
CA VAL A 151 -8.70 20.52 -4.14
C VAL A 151 -7.92 19.24 -3.81
N LEU A 152 -7.37 18.58 -4.84
CA LEU A 152 -6.56 17.37 -4.65
C LEU A 152 -5.35 17.62 -3.75
N LEU A 153 -4.62 18.72 -4.00
CA LEU A 153 -3.46 19.09 -3.18
C LEU A 153 -3.85 19.39 -1.73
N VAL A 154 -4.96 20.09 -1.51
CA VAL A 154 -5.50 20.35 -0.17
C VAL A 154 -5.86 19.04 0.53
N CYS A 155 -6.56 18.13 -0.14
CA CYS A 155 -6.89 16.81 0.42
C CYS A 155 -5.63 16.01 0.78
N CYS A 156 -4.63 15.99 -0.11
CA CYS A 156 -3.35 15.34 0.16
C CYS A 156 -2.63 15.95 1.37
N ALA A 157 -2.62 17.28 1.47
CA ALA A 157 -2.02 17.99 2.62
C ALA A 157 -2.74 17.63 3.92
N ILE A 158 -4.08 17.60 3.92
CA ILE A 158 -4.86 17.19 5.10
C ILE A 158 -4.52 15.75 5.50
N CYS A 159 -4.52 14.81 4.55
CA CYS A 159 -4.16 13.42 4.81
C CYS A 159 -2.75 13.30 5.37
N PHE A 160 -1.79 14.06 4.83
CA PHE A 160 -0.41 14.06 5.31
C PHE A 160 -0.32 14.58 6.76
N VAL A 161 -0.98 15.70 7.08
CA VAL A 161 -1.01 16.27 8.44
C VAL A 161 -1.65 15.28 9.42
N VAL A 162 -2.78 14.70 9.06
CA VAL A 162 -3.47 13.69 9.89
C VAL A 162 -2.56 12.49 10.16
N SER A 163 -1.93 11.94 9.12
CA SER A 163 -0.99 10.81 9.25
C SER A 163 0.20 11.15 10.14
N PHE A 164 0.78 12.34 9.95
CA PHE A 164 1.90 12.81 10.74
C PHE A 164 1.56 13.00 12.23
N LEU A 165 0.38 13.55 12.52
CA LEU A 165 -0.11 13.69 13.89
C LEU A 165 -0.38 12.35 14.57
N GLN A 166 -0.95 11.38 13.81
CA GLN A 166 -1.17 10.02 14.31
C GLN A 166 0.15 9.30 14.61
N GLU A 167 1.16 9.48 13.78
CA GLU A 167 2.49 8.92 14.00
C GLU A 167 3.16 9.47 15.27
N ARG A 168 2.92 10.74 15.59
CA ARG A 168 3.34 11.37 16.86
C ARG A 168 2.51 10.92 18.07
N GLY A 169 1.61 9.96 17.91
CA GLY A 169 0.80 9.39 19.00
C GLY A 169 -0.50 10.13 19.29
N THR A 170 -0.87 11.12 18.47
CA THR A 170 -2.12 11.86 18.66
C THR A 170 -3.30 10.94 18.26
N LYS A 171 -4.17 10.63 19.20
CA LYS A 171 -5.35 9.77 18.98
C LYS A 171 -6.50 10.61 18.41
N ILE A 172 -6.37 11.06 17.16
CA ILE A 172 -7.32 11.96 16.49
C ILE A 172 -8.75 11.41 16.56
N ARG A 173 -8.94 10.10 16.29
CA ARG A 173 -10.26 9.47 16.34
C ARG A 173 -10.91 9.55 17.73
N GLN A 174 -10.13 9.34 18.79
CA GLN A 174 -10.63 9.45 20.16
C GLN A 174 -10.92 10.91 20.50
N SER A 175 -10.03 11.85 20.14
CA SER A 175 -10.26 13.27 20.33
C SER A 175 -11.51 13.76 19.60
N LEU A 176 -11.77 13.25 18.39
CA LEU A 176 -12.98 13.56 17.63
C LEU A 176 -14.23 12.95 18.27
N SER A 177 -14.13 11.73 18.84
CA SER A 177 -15.27 11.06 19.46
C SER A 177 -15.79 11.75 20.71
N THR A 178 -14.95 12.55 21.38
CA THR A 178 -15.31 13.36 22.56
C THR A 178 -15.94 14.71 22.21
N LYS A 179 -15.93 15.11 20.92
CA LYS A 179 -16.54 16.37 20.46
C LYS A 179 -18.05 16.26 20.30
N ILE A 180 -18.71 17.43 20.37
CA ILE A 180 -20.17 17.54 20.18
C ILE A 180 -20.56 16.89 18.84
N TRP A 181 -21.69 16.20 18.84
CA TRP A 181 -22.15 15.44 17.67
C TRP A 181 -22.26 16.27 16.37
N VAL A 182 -22.62 17.55 16.47
CA VAL A 182 -22.71 18.46 15.31
C VAL A 182 -21.35 18.62 14.63
N ILE A 183 -20.28 18.85 15.42
CA ILE A 183 -18.90 18.99 14.89
C ILE A 183 -18.47 17.67 14.22
N ARG A 184 -18.77 16.54 14.82
CA ARG A 184 -18.45 15.23 14.27
C ARG A 184 -19.12 15.01 12.91
N TRP A 185 -20.43 15.31 12.82
CA TRP A 185 -21.17 15.19 11.57
C TRP A 185 -20.69 16.18 10.50
N ALA A 186 -20.39 17.42 10.88
CA ALA A 186 -19.83 18.40 9.94
C ALA A 186 -18.51 17.89 9.33
N ILE A 187 -17.62 17.32 10.15
CA ILE A 187 -16.35 16.75 9.65
C ILE A 187 -16.61 15.53 8.76
N TYR A 188 -17.53 14.63 9.13
CA TYR A 188 -17.85 13.46 8.32
C TYR A 188 -18.45 13.83 6.97
N LEU A 189 -19.36 14.81 6.94
CA LEU A 189 -19.95 15.31 5.70
C LEU A 189 -18.94 16.05 4.81
N ALA A 190 -17.98 16.75 5.40
CA ALA A 190 -16.90 17.42 4.64
C ALA A 190 -15.89 16.42 4.04
N MET A 191 -15.89 15.16 4.49
CA MET A 191 -15.01 14.09 4.00
C MET A 191 -15.67 13.20 2.93
N ILE A 192 -16.97 13.36 2.68
CA ILE A 192 -17.73 12.66 1.61
C ILE A 192 -17.74 13.53 0.36
#